data_2b3f5f6dd29da522bbc3ddfe252c53c7
#
_entry.id   2b3f5f6dd29da522bbc3ddfe252c53c7
#
_cell.length_a   1.000
_cell.length_b   1.000
_cell.length_c   1.000
_cell.angle_alpha   90.00
_cell.angle_beta   90.00
_cell.angle_gamma   90.00
#
_symmetry.space_group_name_H-M   'P 1'
#
loop_
_entity.id
_entity.type
_entity.pdbx_description
1 polymer ?
#
loop_
_entity_poly.entity_id
_entity_poly.type
_entity_poly.pdbx_seq_one_letter_code
_entity_poly.pdbx_strand_id
1 'polypeptide(L)'
;EVHDANTLSETVANAYRHAKSGKPGASFISIPQDVTDAPVSVKAIKPMTDPKLGSASVSDINYLAQAIKNAVLPVFLLGNGASSEAVTYSIRQILKHVKLPVVETFQGAGIVSRDLEEDTFFGRVGLFRNQPGDMLLKKSDLVIAIGYDPIEYEARNWNAEISARIIVIDVEPAEV
;
A
#
# COMPACT_ATOMS: atom_id res chain seq x y z
N GLU A 1 18.86 15.65 -13.14
CA GLU A 1 19.11 16.98 -13.68
C GLU A 1 18.99 16.96 -15.20
N VAL A 2 18.42 18.01 -15.80
CA VAL A 2 18.30 18.16 -17.25
C VAL A 2 19.48 18.98 -17.75
N HIS A 3 20.22 18.43 -18.72
CA HIS A 3 21.41 19.09 -19.30
C HIS A 3 21.19 19.57 -20.75
N ASP A 4 20.10 19.12 -21.40
CA ASP A 4 19.72 19.51 -22.76
C ASP A 4 18.21 19.71 -22.82
N ALA A 5 17.77 20.88 -23.30
CA ALA A 5 16.37 21.24 -23.43
C ALA A 5 15.59 20.23 -24.30
N ASN A 6 16.21 19.61 -25.29
CA ASN A 6 15.57 18.59 -26.12
C ASN A 6 15.24 17.31 -25.37
N THR A 7 15.89 17.01 -24.23
CA THR A 7 15.60 15.83 -23.40
C THR A 7 14.59 16.11 -22.31
N LEU A 8 14.17 17.37 -22.12
CA LEU A 8 13.25 17.79 -21.06
C LEU A 8 11.94 16.96 -21.08
N SER A 9 11.34 16.82 -22.24
CA SER A 9 10.06 16.10 -22.39
C SER A 9 10.17 14.63 -21.96
N GLU A 10 11.28 13.96 -22.33
CA GLU A 10 11.54 12.58 -21.92
C GLU A 10 11.81 12.49 -20.43
N THR A 11 12.60 13.43 -19.88
CA THR A 11 12.90 13.47 -18.43
C THR A 11 11.62 13.64 -17.61
N VAL A 12 10.71 14.55 -18.03
CA VAL A 12 9.41 14.74 -17.36
C VAL A 12 8.55 13.48 -17.46
N ALA A 13 8.46 12.86 -18.65
CA ALA A 13 7.69 11.63 -18.83
C ALA A 13 8.23 10.47 -17.97
N ASN A 14 9.55 10.32 -17.87
CA ASN A 14 10.19 9.33 -17.02
C ASN A 14 9.97 9.60 -15.53
N ALA A 15 10.11 10.85 -15.08
CA ALA A 15 9.87 11.23 -13.70
C ALA A 15 8.41 10.98 -13.29
N TYR A 16 7.45 11.32 -14.17
CA TYR A 16 6.04 11.04 -13.95
C TYR A 16 5.76 9.54 -13.83
N ARG A 17 6.35 8.73 -14.73
CA ARG A 17 6.23 7.28 -14.67
C ARG A 17 6.80 6.72 -13.36
N HIS A 18 7.98 7.18 -12.94
CA HIS A 18 8.58 6.76 -11.66
C HIS A 18 7.72 7.15 -10.48
N ALA A 19 7.12 8.35 -10.48
CA ALA A 19 6.22 8.79 -9.42
C ALA A 19 4.96 7.91 -9.27
N LYS A 20 4.54 7.23 -10.34
CA LYS A 20 3.32 6.40 -10.38
C LYS A 20 3.57 4.90 -10.40
N SER A 21 4.80 4.44 -10.63
CA SER A 21 5.13 3.02 -10.75
C SER A 21 5.57 2.44 -9.41
N GLY A 22 5.30 1.16 -9.18
CA GLY A 22 5.62 0.50 -7.93
C GLY A 22 4.88 1.15 -6.76
N LYS A 23 5.60 1.54 -5.74
CA LYS A 23 5.08 2.35 -4.64
C LYS A 23 5.03 3.81 -5.07
N PRO A 24 3.83 4.41 -5.27
CA PRO A 24 3.72 5.78 -5.74
C PRO A 24 4.38 6.78 -4.78
N GLY A 25 5.10 7.74 -5.34
CA GLY A 25 5.82 8.74 -4.56
C GLY A 25 6.23 9.96 -5.38
N ALA A 26 6.87 10.93 -4.72
CA ALA A 26 7.32 12.15 -5.38
C ALA A 26 8.57 11.90 -6.24
N SER A 27 8.63 12.53 -7.41
CA SER A 27 9.83 12.64 -8.23
C SER A 27 10.32 14.09 -8.29
N PHE A 28 11.61 14.28 -8.29
CA PHE A 28 12.25 15.61 -8.38
C PHE A 28 13.03 15.75 -9.67
N ILE A 29 12.83 16.86 -10.38
CA ILE A 29 13.57 17.23 -11.59
C ILE A 29 14.25 18.56 -11.36
N SER A 30 15.58 18.60 -11.51
CA SER A 30 16.36 19.83 -11.54
C SER A 30 16.47 20.31 -12.99
N ILE A 31 16.02 21.55 -13.25
CA ILE A 31 16.07 22.19 -14.56
C ILE A 31 16.84 23.49 -14.41
N PRO A 32 18.09 23.57 -14.88
CA PRO A 32 18.87 24.82 -14.88
C PRO A 32 18.24 25.91 -15.74
N GLN A 33 18.51 27.16 -15.42
CA GLN A 33 17.91 28.31 -16.12
C GLN A 33 18.31 28.37 -17.60
N ASP A 34 19.55 28.06 -17.92
CA ASP A 34 20.05 28.02 -19.30
C ASP A 34 19.31 26.97 -20.16
N VAL A 35 18.87 25.87 -19.54
CA VAL A 35 18.04 24.86 -20.22
C VAL A 35 16.61 25.38 -20.46
N THR A 36 16.03 26.14 -19.51
CA THR A 36 14.69 26.72 -19.69
C THR A 36 14.64 27.79 -20.78
N ASP A 37 15.73 28.51 -20.99
CA ASP A 37 15.84 29.57 -21.98
C ASP A 37 16.29 29.05 -23.37
N ALA A 38 16.69 27.80 -23.46
CA ALA A 38 17.20 27.21 -24.69
C ALA A 38 16.07 26.86 -25.69
N PRO A 39 16.29 27.04 -26.99
CA PRO A 39 15.34 26.63 -28.01
C PRO A 39 15.22 25.12 -28.09
N VAL A 40 14.02 24.60 -28.27
CA VAL A 40 13.71 23.17 -28.39
C VAL A 40 13.36 22.84 -29.85
N SER A 41 13.99 21.82 -30.40
CA SER A 41 13.77 21.34 -31.79
C SER A 41 12.89 20.09 -31.85
N VAL A 42 12.64 19.42 -30.72
CA VAL A 42 11.89 18.17 -30.64
C VAL A 42 10.43 18.43 -30.20
N LYS A 43 9.53 17.53 -30.61
CA LYS A 43 8.13 17.58 -30.15
C LYS A 43 8.04 16.97 -28.74
N ALA A 44 7.11 17.51 -27.94
CA ALA A 44 6.78 16.95 -26.65
C ALA A 44 6.30 15.49 -26.77
N ILE A 45 6.78 14.65 -25.85
CA ILE A 45 6.37 13.24 -25.75
C ILE A 45 4.93 13.20 -25.21
N LYS A 46 4.08 12.36 -25.79
CA LYS A 46 2.74 12.11 -25.24
C LYS A 46 2.86 11.36 -23.91
N PRO A 47 1.94 11.61 -22.96
CA PRO A 47 1.89 10.84 -21.72
C PRO A 47 1.88 9.33 -22.01
N MET A 48 2.70 8.60 -21.30
CA MET A 48 2.74 7.14 -21.38
C MET A 48 1.59 6.56 -20.56
N THR A 49 1.03 5.44 -21.02
CA THR A 49 0.04 4.69 -20.23
C THR A 49 0.71 4.06 -19.02
N ASP A 50 0.03 4.08 -17.89
CA ASP A 50 0.52 3.43 -16.69
C ASP A 50 0.69 1.92 -16.94
N PRO A 51 1.77 1.30 -16.44
CA PRO A 51 1.94 -0.13 -16.56
C PRO A 51 0.82 -0.85 -15.80
N LYS A 52 0.27 -1.90 -16.40
CA LYS A 52 -0.70 -2.76 -15.69
C LYS A 52 0.07 -3.63 -14.70
N LEU A 53 -0.36 -3.60 -13.46
CA LEU A 53 0.15 -4.52 -12.43
C LEU A 53 -0.33 -5.95 -12.73
N GLY A 54 0.50 -6.93 -12.35
CA GLY A 54 0.11 -8.33 -12.34
C GLY A 54 -0.96 -8.61 -11.28
N SER A 55 -1.53 -9.80 -11.33
CA SER A 55 -2.39 -10.34 -10.27
C SER A 55 -1.70 -11.51 -9.56
N ALA A 56 -2.06 -11.75 -8.30
CA ALA A 56 -1.63 -12.95 -7.59
C ALA A 56 -2.08 -14.22 -8.34
N SER A 57 -1.31 -15.29 -8.23
CA SER A 57 -1.69 -16.57 -8.83
C SER A 57 -2.91 -17.17 -8.11
N VAL A 58 -3.64 -18.05 -8.80
CA VAL A 58 -4.77 -18.80 -8.19
C VAL A 58 -4.29 -19.63 -7.00
N SER A 59 -3.07 -20.16 -7.05
CA SER A 59 -2.47 -20.90 -5.92
C SER A 59 -2.27 -20.01 -4.70
N ASP A 60 -1.79 -18.78 -4.87
CA ASP A 60 -1.58 -17.85 -3.76
C ASP A 60 -2.91 -17.39 -3.14
N ILE A 61 -3.93 -17.16 -3.98
CA ILE A 61 -5.28 -16.83 -3.49
C ILE A 61 -5.87 -18.00 -2.69
N ASN A 62 -5.74 -19.23 -3.17
CA ASN A 62 -6.20 -20.42 -2.46
C ASN A 62 -5.43 -20.62 -1.15
N TYR A 63 -4.12 -20.38 -1.15
CA TYR A 63 -3.29 -20.42 0.04
C TYR A 63 -3.76 -19.41 1.10
N LEU A 64 -4.00 -18.16 0.71
CA LEU A 64 -4.54 -17.13 1.59
C LEU A 64 -5.90 -17.54 2.16
N ALA A 65 -6.80 -18.01 1.32
CA ALA A 65 -8.14 -18.46 1.75
C ALA A 65 -8.07 -19.61 2.78
N GLN A 66 -7.18 -20.58 2.56
CA GLN A 66 -6.95 -21.67 3.52
C GLN A 66 -6.29 -21.18 4.81
N ALA A 67 -5.34 -20.24 4.73
CA ALA A 67 -4.70 -19.65 5.90
C ALA A 67 -5.73 -18.94 6.79
N ILE A 68 -6.61 -18.12 6.20
CA ILE A 68 -7.70 -17.43 6.91
C ILE A 68 -8.65 -18.45 7.56
N LYS A 69 -9.04 -19.49 6.83
CA LYS A 69 -9.96 -20.52 7.33
C LYS A 69 -9.40 -21.32 8.51
N ASN A 70 -8.09 -21.52 8.54
CA ASN A 70 -7.41 -22.32 9.56
C ASN A 70 -6.95 -21.49 10.77
N ALA A 71 -6.89 -20.16 10.64
CA ALA A 71 -6.51 -19.27 11.73
C ALA A 71 -7.60 -19.17 12.79
N VAL A 72 -7.19 -19.01 14.04
CA VAL A 72 -8.08 -18.79 15.18
C VAL A 72 -8.51 -17.32 15.24
N LEU A 73 -7.58 -16.41 14.97
CA LEU A 73 -7.82 -14.96 15.00
C LEU A 73 -7.09 -14.28 13.82
N PRO A 74 -7.60 -14.45 12.59
CA PRO A 74 -7.07 -13.73 11.44
C PRO A 74 -7.44 -12.25 11.52
N VAL A 75 -6.49 -11.35 11.22
CA VAL A 75 -6.66 -9.90 11.29
C VAL A 75 -6.15 -9.25 9.99
N PHE A 76 -6.91 -8.33 9.44
CA PHE A 76 -6.44 -7.44 8.39
C PHE A 76 -5.70 -6.25 9.00
N LEU A 77 -4.46 -6.01 8.56
CA LEU A 77 -3.70 -4.79 8.81
C LEU A 77 -3.61 -4.01 7.50
N LEU A 78 -4.31 -2.86 7.45
CA LEU A 78 -4.43 -2.03 6.26
C LEU A 78 -3.50 -0.83 6.36
N GLY A 79 -2.55 -0.71 5.43
CA GLY A 79 -1.64 0.42 5.34
C GLY A 79 -2.00 1.38 4.19
N ASN A 80 -1.16 2.39 3.98
CA ASN A 80 -1.34 3.42 2.96
C ASN A 80 -1.53 2.85 1.55
N GLY A 81 -0.80 1.80 1.19
CA GLY A 81 -0.91 1.15 -0.13
C GLY A 81 -2.30 0.57 -0.43
N ALA A 82 -3.11 0.31 0.60
CA ALA A 82 -4.49 -0.16 0.46
C ALA A 82 -5.52 0.97 0.27
N SER A 83 -5.12 2.24 0.33
CA SER A 83 -6.01 3.41 0.28
C SER A 83 -6.53 3.77 -1.12
N SER A 84 -6.04 3.12 -2.19
CA SER A 84 -6.55 3.35 -3.54
C SER A 84 -8.03 2.96 -3.64
N GLU A 85 -8.80 3.66 -4.48
CA GLU A 85 -10.24 3.43 -4.66
C GLU A 85 -10.57 1.97 -4.99
N ALA A 86 -9.82 1.35 -5.90
CA ALA A 86 -10.03 -0.03 -6.32
C ALA A 86 -9.78 -1.04 -5.21
N VAL A 87 -8.69 -0.86 -4.44
CA VAL A 87 -8.34 -1.74 -3.32
C VAL A 87 -9.33 -1.55 -2.17
N THR A 88 -9.62 -0.30 -1.80
CA THR A 88 -10.63 0.04 -0.77
C THR A 88 -11.98 -0.57 -1.11
N TYR A 89 -12.44 -0.45 -2.36
CA TYR A 89 -13.70 -1.08 -2.80
C TYR A 89 -13.66 -2.60 -2.59
N SER A 90 -12.58 -3.25 -3.02
CA SER A 90 -12.43 -4.71 -2.90
C SER A 90 -12.41 -5.19 -1.46
N ILE A 91 -11.69 -4.49 -0.57
CA ILE A 91 -11.65 -4.79 0.87
C ILE A 91 -13.06 -4.67 1.48
N ARG A 92 -13.79 -3.60 1.17
CA ARG A 92 -15.16 -3.41 1.65
C ARG A 92 -16.11 -4.51 1.16
N GLN A 93 -15.95 -4.99 -0.08
CA GLN A 93 -16.74 -6.14 -0.55
C GLN A 93 -16.42 -7.41 0.23
N ILE A 94 -15.14 -7.69 0.53
CA ILE A 94 -14.75 -8.82 1.36
C ILE A 94 -15.39 -8.72 2.75
N LEU A 95 -15.27 -7.56 3.40
CA LEU A 95 -15.78 -7.36 4.77
C LEU A 95 -17.31 -7.45 4.88
N LYS A 96 -18.05 -7.16 3.81
CA LYS A 96 -19.50 -7.39 3.76
C LYS A 96 -19.89 -8.87 3.83
N HIS A 97 -19.02 -9.74 3.31
CA HIS A 97 -19.27 -11.18 3.27
C HIS A 97 -18.58 -11.95 4.39
N VAL A 98 -17.43 -11.45 4.84
CA VAL A 98 -16.61 -12.11 5.87
C VAL A 98 -16.28 -11.07 6.94
N LYS A 99 -16.82 -11.25 8.14
CA LYS A 99 -16.58 -10.37 9.28
C LYS A 99 -15.18 -10.64 9.87
N LEU A 100 -14.14 -10.18 9.19
CA LEU A 100 -12.78 -10.24 9.69
C LEU A 100 -12.44 -8.99 10.50
N PRO A 101 -11.78 -9.11 11.65
CA PRO A 101 -11.24 -7.98 12.38
C PRO A 101 -10.24 -7.19 11.52
N VAL A 102 -10.36 -5.86 11.56
CA VAL A 102 -9.53 -4.95 10.78
C VAL A 102 -8.87 -3.92 11.69
N VAL A 103 -7.61 -3.66 11.42
CA VAL A 103 -6.82 -2.58 12.01
C VAL A 103 -6.25 -1.75 10.87
N GLU A 104 -6.33 -0.43 10.96
CA GLU A 104 -5.73 0.50 10.00
C GLU A 104 -4.47 1.14 10.60
N THR A 105 -3.45 1.39 9.76
CA THR A 105 -2.42 2.36 10.11
C THR A 105 -3.02 3.77 10.05
N PHE A 106 -2.31 4.77 10.57
CA PHE A 106 -2.77 6.15 10.44
C PHE A 106 -2.87 6.62 9.00
N GLN A 107 -2.00 6.12 8.12
CA GLN A 107 -2.02 6.45 6.70
C GLN A 107 -3.05 5.62 5.91
N GLY A 108 -3.49 4.48 6.45
CA GLY A 108 -4.58 3.67 5.92
C GLY A 108 -5.98 4.13 6.38
N ALA A 109 -6.07 5.26 7.07
CA ALA A 109 -7.33 5.72 7.65
C ALA A 109 -8.43 5.96 6.60
N GLY A 110 -9.63 5.38 6.85
CA GLY A 110 -10.80 5.54 6.00
C GLY A 110 -11.00 4.45 4.95
N ILE A 111 -10.19 3.40 4.95
CA ILE A 111 -10.40 2.22 4.10
C ILE A 111 -11.69 1.51 4.55
N VAL A 112 -11.85 1.28 5.86
CA VAL A 112 -13.10 0.74 6.42
C VAL A 112 -14.16 1.84 6.40
N SER A 113 -15.32 1.56 5.80
CA SER A 113 -16.44 2.50 5.77
C SER A 113 -17.25 2.44 7.06
N ARG A 114 -17.91 3.55 7.39
CA ARG A 114 -18.64 3.71 8.66
C ARG A 114 -19.70 2.62 8.89
N ASP A 115 -20.32 2.11 7.83
CA ASP A 115 -21.30 1.02 7.90
C ASP A 115 -20.70 -0.36 8.25
N LEU A 116 -19.37 -0.50 8.16
CA LEU A 116 -18.62 -1.71 8.50
C LEU A 116 -17.84 -1.59 9.81
N GLU A 117 -17.72 -0.38 10.38
CA GLU A 117 -16.89 -0.12 11.57
C GLU A 117 -17.34 -0.94 12.78
N GLU A 118 -18.64 -0.98 13.08
CA GLU A 118 -19.17 -1.63 14.28
C GLU A 118 -18.81 -3.12 14.35
N ASP A 119 -18.83 -3.81 13.22
CA ASP A 119 -18.64 -5.26 13.14
C ASP A 119 -17.18 -5.68 12.95
N THR A 120 -16.33 -4.80 12.37
CA THR A 120 -15.01 -5.22 11.87
C THR A 120 -13.84 -4.37 12.33
N PHE A 121 -14.05 -3.09 12.66
CA PHE A 121 -12.96 -2.15 12.88
C PHE A 121 -12.53 -2.07 14.34
N PHE A 122 -11.26 -2.36 14.61
CA PHE A 122 -10.66 -2.35 15.94
C PHE A 122 -9.72 -1.16 16.19
N GLY A 123 -9.77 -0.16 15.35
CA GLY A 123 -9.04 1.09 15.54
C GLY A 123 -7.77 1.20 14.69
N ARG A 124 -7.01 2.25 14.96
CA ARG A 124 -5.77 2.59 14.25
C ARG A 124 -4.56 2.30 15.10
N VAL A 125 -3.44 1.99 14.42
CA VAL A 125 -2.13 1.74 15.03
C VAL A 125 -1.08 2.66 14.44
N GLY A 126 0.05 2.81 15.12
CA GLY A 126 1.21 3.55 14.65
C GLY A 126 1.45 4.90 15.32
N LEU A 127 0.48 5.49 16.02
CA LEU A 127 0.66 6.76 16.72
C LEU A 127 0.82 6.59 18.24
N PHE A 128 -0.03 5.80 18.87
CA PHE A 128 0.01 5.52 20.30
C PHE A 128 0.17 4.02 20.52
N ARG A 129 0.75 3.63 21.66
CA ARG A 129 0.89 2.22 22.05
C ARG A 129 -0.32 1.72 22.84
N ASN A 130 -0.53 0.40 22.80
CA ASN A 130 -1.57 -0.30 23.59
C ASN A 130 -3.00 0.15 23.28
N GLN A 131 -3.25 0.58 22.06
CA GLN A 131 -4.60 0.80 21.57
C GLN A 131 -5.31 -0.55 21.31
N PRO A 132 -6.65 -0.58 21.14
CA PRO A 132 -7.35 -1.83 20.83
C PRO A 132 -6.79 -2.58 19.64
N GLY A 133 -6.38 -1.88 18.57
CA GLY A 133 -5.75 -2.47 17.40
C GLY A 133 -4.41 -3.14 17.72
N ASP A 134 -3.55 -2.52 18.55
CA ASP A 134 -2.29 -3.12 19.00
C ASP A 134 -2.54 -4.42 19.79
N MET A 135 -3.51 -4.40 20.67
CA MET A 135 -3.87 -5.57 21.49
C MET A 135 -4.45 -6.70 20.65
N LEU A 136 -5.18 -6.37 19.58
CA LEU A 136 -5.72 -7.34 18.64
C LEU A 136 -4.58 -7.99 17.84
N LEU A 137 -3.67 -7.18 17.27
CA LEU A 137 -2.51 -7.67 16.51
C LEU A 137 -1.62 -8.59 17.35
N LYS A 138 -1.35 -8.25 18.62
CA LYS A 138 -0.57 -9.08 19.53
C LYS A 138 -1.20 -10.44 19.85
N LYS A 139 -2.52 -10.55 19.76
CA LYS A 139 -3.26 -11.79 20.03
C LYS A 139 -3.53 -12.61 18.77
N SER A 140 -3.35 -12.02 17.60
CA SER A 140 -3.61 -12.70 16.33
C SER A 140 -2.59 -13.82 16.09
N ASP A 141 -3.05 -14.88 15.43
CA ASP A 141 -2.19 -15.96 14.93
C ASP A 141 -1.91 -15.81 13.42
N LEU A 142 -2.70 -14.94 12.74
CA LEU A 142 -2.51 -14.61 11.34
C LEU A 142 -2.80 -13.13 11.09
N VAL A 143 -1.83 -12.40 10.58
CA VAL A 143 -2.00 -11.02 10.10
C VAL A 143 -1.90 -11.01 8.58
N ILE A 144 -2.94 -10.49 7.92
CA ILE A 144 -2.94 -10.22 6.49
C ILE A 144 -2.66 -8.72 6.31
N ALA A 145 -1.42 -8.39 5.98
CA ALA A 145 -0.96 -7.02 5.77
C ALA A 145 -1.19 -6.61 4.32
N ILE A 146 -2.07 -5.62 4.09
CA ILE A 146 -2.45 -5.16 2.75
C ILE A 146 -1.96 -3.72 2.57
N GLY A 147 -1.06 -3.51 1.63
CA GLY A 147 -0.46 -2.20 1.37
C GLY A 147 0.20 -1.59 2.60
N TYR A 148 0.73 -2.43 3.49
CA TYR A 148 1.36 -2.02 4.74
C TYR A 148 2.84 -1.77 4.54
N ASP A 149 3.28 -0.59 4.96
CA ASP A 149 4.68 -0.21 5.01
C ASP A 149 5.19 -0.27 6.46
N PRO A 150 6.27 -1.03 6.76
CA PRO A 150 6.86 -1.07 8.10
C PRO A 150 7.30 0.31 8.64
N ILE A 151 7.53 1.30 7.78
CA ILE A 151 7.82 2.68 8.19
C ILE A 151 6.62 3.32 8.90
N GLU A 152 5.38 2.94 8.56
CA GLU A 152 4.18 3.47 9.20
C GLU A 152 4.04 2.98 10.65
N TYR A 153 4.33 1.72 10.89
CA TYR A 153 4.29 1.10 12.21
C TYR A 153 5.10 -0.19 12.23
N GLU A 154 6.27 -0.17 12.82
CA GLU A 154 7.22 -1.29 12.81
C GLU A 154 6.61 -2.58 13.40
N ALA A 155 6.80 -3.71 12.71
CA ALA A 155 6.27 -5.01 13.12
C ALA A 155 6.76 -5.44 14.52
N ARG A 156 7.96 -5.04 14.96
CA ARG A 156 8.46 -5.31 16.33
C ARG A 156 7.57 -4.71 17.43
N ASN A 157 6.73 -3.73 17.14
CA ASN A 157 5.85 -3.12 18.13
C ASN A 157 4.60 -3.98 18.41
N TRP A 158 4.19 -4.83 17.45
CA TRP A 158 2.99 -5.64 17.56
C TRP A 158 3.25 -7.16 17.39
N ASN A 159 4.36 -7.57 16.80
CA ASN A 159 4.75 -8.97 16.60
C ASN A 159 6.18 -9.25 17.12
N ALA A 160 6.57 -8.63 18.23
CA ALA A 160 7.91 -8.77 18.81
C ALA A 160 8.30 -10.22 19.16
N GLU A 161 7.32 -11.04 19.52
CA GLU A 161 7.53 -12.45 19.88
C GLU A 161 7.43 -13.39 18.65
N ILE A 162 7.24 -12.82 17.45
CA ILE A 162 7.06 -13.57 16.18
C ILE A 162 5.97 -14.65 16.33
N SER A 163 4.90 -14.32 17.04
CA SER A 163 3.80 -15.23 17.33
C SER A 163 2.79 -15.33 16.20
N ALA A 164 2.57 -14.21 15.47
CA ALA A 164 1.67 -14.17 14.34
C ALA A 164 2.39 -14.51 13.03
N ARG A 165 1.75 -15.35 12.21
CA ARG A 165 2.12 -15.51 10.81
C ARG A 165 1.68 -14.28 10.03
N ILE A 166 2.54 -13.73 9.19
CA ILE A 166 2.23 -12.56 8.36
C ILE A 166 2.14 -13.00 6.89
N ILE A 167 1.05 -12.64 6.22
CA ILE A 167 0.89 -12.74 4.76
C ILE A 167 0.78 -11.33 4.23
N VAL A 168 1.70 -10.95 3.34
CA VAL A 168 1.75 -9.60 2.74
C VAL A 168 1.07 -9.63 1.37
N ILE A 169 0.20 -8.64 1.14
CA ILE A 169 -0.43 -8.35 -0.16
C ILE A 169 -0.01 -6.94 -0.55
N ASP A 170 0.92 -6.85 -1.47
CA ASP A 170 1.45 -5.57 -1.93
C ASP A 170 1.85 -5.65 -3.41
N VAL A 171 2.16 -4.49 -4.00
CA VAL A 171 2.69 -4.34 -5.36
C VAL A 171 4.20 -4.57 -5.43
N GLU A 172 4.87 -4.52 -4.29
CA GLU A 172 6.31 -4.74 -4.13
C GLU A 172 6.56 -5.88 -3.12
N PRO A 173 7.72 -6.56 -3.19
CA PRO A 173 8.12 -7.52 -2.17
C PRO A 173 8.15 -6.87 -0.79
N ALA A 174 7.72 -7.64 0.22
CA ALA A 174 7.79 -7.17 1.60
C ALA A 174 9.26 -6.90 2.01
N GLU A 175 9.50 -5.74 2.59
CA GLU A 175 10.75 -5.48 3.31
C GLU A 175 10.68 -6.17 4.67
N VAL A 176 11.72 -6.98 4.98
CA VAL A 176 11.81 -7.79 6.21
C VAL A 176 12.65 -7.06 7.25
#